data_1affca4830b5bb95b937599ca23482e5
#
_entry.id   1affca4830b5bb95b937599ca23482e5
#
_cell.length_a   1.000
_cell.length_b   1.000
_cell.length_c   1.000
_cell.angle_alpha   90.00
_cell.angle_beta   90.00
_cell.angle_gamma   90.00
#
_symmetry.space_group_name_H-M   'P 1'
#
loop_
_entity.id
_entity.type
_entity.pdbx_description
1 polymer ?
#
loop_
_entity_poly.entity_id
_entity_poly.type
_entity_poly.pdbx_seq_one_letter_code
_entity_poly.pdbx_strand_id
1 'polypeptide(L)' 'MNIYRNIELQKENQTLLLSVVRSARKTIGLQVCENGDAVLRIPNQLSADALQKFLDSEHAWIWKKVEQM' A
#
# COMPACT_ATOMS: atom_id res chain seq x y z
N MET A 1 11.68 7.36 -8.59
CA MET A 1 10.81 7.16 -7.42
C MET A 1 11.52 6.26 -6.43
N ASN A 2 11.63 6.70 -5.17
CA ASN A 2 12.31 5.93 -4.14
C ASN A 2 11.33 5.04 -3.40
N ILE A 3 11.47 3.75 -3.59
CA ILE A 3 10.62 2.78 -2.91
C ILE A 3 11.21 2.52 -1.53
N TYR A 4 10.44 2.83 -0.50
CA TYR A 4 10.83 2.58 0.86
C TYR A 4 10.82 1.08 1.17
N ARG A 5 9.81 0.37 0.65
CA ARG A 5 9.57 -1.00 1.02
C ARG A 5 8.64 -1.66 0.01
N ASN A 6 8.85 -2.95 -0.25
CA ASN A 6 7.90 -3.77 -1.00
C ASN A 6 7.25 -4.75 -0.05
N ILE A 7 5.93 -4.85 -0.13
CA ILE A 7 5.14 -5.71 0.75
C ILE A 7 4.28 -6.61 -0.10
N GLU A 8 4.25 -7.89 0.22
CA GLU A 8 3.33 -8.82 -0.42
C GLU A 8 2.10 -9.01 0.46
N LEU A 9 0.93 -8.74 -0.09
CA LEU A 9 -0.33 -9.00 0.58
C LEU A 9 -0.98 -10.21 -0.06
N GLN A 10 -1.48 -11.13 0.76
CA GLN A 10 -2.09 -12.35 0.26
C GLN A 10 -3.54 -12.44 0.67
N LYS A 11 -4.38 -12.89 -0.25
CA LYS A 11 -5.79 -13.12 -0.01
C LYS A 11 -6.20 -14.36 -0.80
N GLU A 12 -6.49 -15.45 -0.10
CA GLU A 12 -6.82 -16.71 -0.74
C GLU A 12 -5.69 -17.14 -1.69
N ASN A 13 -5.96 -17.22 -2.99
CA ASN A 13 -4.97 -17.61 -3.99
C ASN A 13 -4.33 -16.43 -4.71
N GLN A 14 -4.56 -15.21 -4.21
CA GLN A 14 -4.08 -14.00 -4.86
C GLN A 14 -2.96 -13.37 -4.07
N THR A 15 -1.95 -12.87 -4.77
CA THR A 15 -0.86 -12.11 -4.18
C THR A 15 -0.82 -10.73 -4.82
N LEU A 16 -0.73 -9.71 -3.99
CA LEU A 16 -0.61 -8.32 -4.41
C LEU A 16 0.75 -7.80 -4.01
N LEU A 17 1.49 -7.26 -4.96
CA LEU A 17 2.74 -6.56 -4.65
C LEU A 17 2.43 -5.09 -4.39
N LEU A 18 2.69 -4.66 -3.16
CA LEU A 18 2.46 -3.30 -2.72
C LEU A 18 3.80 -2.60 -2.54
N SER A 19 4.04 -1.58 -3.37
CA SER A 19 5.24 -0.76 -3.25
C SER A 19 4.94 0.44 -2.37
N VAL A 20 5.68 0.60 -1.27
CA VAL A 20 5.48 1.71 -0.34
C VAL A 20 6.50 2.78 -0.64
N VAL A 21 6.01 3.99 -0.91
CA VAL A 21 6.82 5.14 -1.27
C VAL A 21 6.62 6.24 -0.25
N ARG A 22 7.71 6.78 0.28
CA ARG A 22 7.66 7.93 1.18
C ARG A 22 7.76 9.21 0.37
N SER A 23 7.01 10.21 0.76
CA SER A 23 7.04 11.51 0.10
C SER A 23 6.65 12.61 1.07
N ALA A 24 6.86 13.87 0.65
CA ALA A 24 6.53 15.04 1.46
C ALA A 24 5.03 15.33 1.34
N ARG A 25 4.23 14.50 1.98
CA ARG A 25 2.77 14.64 1.95
C ARG A 25 2.19 14.41 3.34
N LYS A 26 0.95 14.79 3.52
CA LYS A 26 0.30 14.72 4.83
C LYS A 26 -0.66 13.54 4.98
N THR A 27 -1.00 12.90 3.86
CA THR A 27 -1.99 11.83 3.85
C THR A 27 -1.43 10.58 3.20
N ILE A 28 -2.12 9.47 3.39
CA ILE A 28 -1.79 8.20 2.76
C ILE A 28 -2.64 8.07 1.50
N GLY A 29 -2.00 7.72 0.39
CA GLY A 29 -2.70 7.51 -0.88
C GLY A 29 -2.38 6.16 -1.48
N LEU A 30 -3.38 5.55 -2.10
CA LEU A 30 -3.22 4.26 -2.77
C LEU A 30 -3.51 4.43 -4.25
N GLN A 31 -2.59 3.95 -5.09
CA GLN A 31 -2.74 3.94 -6.53
C GLN A 31 -2.64 2.51 -7.02
N VAL A 32 -3.63 2.07 -7.78
CA VAL A 32 -3.62 0.73 -8.37
C VAL A 32 -3.13 0.83 -9.80
N CYS A 33 -2.16 -0.02 -10.15
CA CYS A 33 -1.57 -0.05 -11.50
C CYS A 33 -2.36 -0.98 -12.41
N GLU A 34 -2.18 -0.81 -13.73
CA GLU A 34 -2.90 -1.62 -14.71
C GLU A 34 -2.57 -3.09 -14.62
N ASN A 35 -1.35 -3.43 -14.19
CA ASN A 35 -0.92 -4.83 -14.06
C ASN A 35 -1.44 -5.50 -12.79
N GLY A 36 -2.25 -4.79 -11.98
CA GLY A 36 -2.81 -5.35 -10.76
C GLY A 36 -2.02 -5.07 -9.50
N ASP A 37 -0.80 -4.54 -9.62
CA ASP A 37 0.00 -4.14 -8.46
C ASP A 37 -0.46 -2.77 -7.95
N ALA A 38 0.02 -2.38 -6.79
CA ALA A 38 -0.38 -1.13 -6.18
C ALA A 38 0.81 -0.38 -5.60
N VAL A 39 0.66 0.94 -5.51
CA VAL A 39 1.64 1.83 -4.89
C VAL A 39 0.96 2.54 -3.73
N LEU A 40 1.54 2.44 -2.55
CA LEU A 40 1.07 3.14 -1.36
C LEU A 40 2.02 4.29 -1.06
N ARG A 41 1.50 5.51 -1.14
CA ARG A 41 2.28 6.70 -0.83
C ARG A 41 2.00 7.14 0.59
N ILE A 42 3.05 7.28 1.38
CA ILE A 42 2.93 7.62 2.79
C ILE A 42 3.77 8.85 3.11
N PRO A 43 3.43 9.58 4.19
CA PRO A 43 4.28 10.70 4.64
C PRO A 43 5.68 10.23 5.04
N ASN A 44 6.68 11.08 4.79
CA ASN A 44 8.06 10.78 5.18
C ASN A 44 8.20 10.46 6.67
N GLN A 45 7.36 11.05 7.49
CA GLN A 45 7.46 10.96 8.94
C GLN A 45 6.64 9.84 9.55
N LEU A 46 5.93 9.08 8.73
CA LEU A 46 5.12 7.97 9.26
C LEU A 46 6.05 6.87 9.78
N SER A 47 5.84 6.45 11.02
CA SER A 47 6.67 5.40 11.62
C SER A 47 6.34 4.03 11.02
N ALA A 48 7.28 3.09 11.18
CA ALA A 48 7.05 1.72 10.72
C ALA A 48 5.88 1.08 11.47
N ASP A 49 5.75 1.37 12.77
CA ASP A 49 4.62 0.84 13.56
C ASP A 49 3.29 1.40 13.07
N ALA A 50 3.24 2.70 12.76
CA ALA A 50 2.02 3.32 12.25
C ALA A 50 1.65 2.75 10.88
N LEU A 51 2.65 2.50 10.03
CA LEU A 51 2.43 1.87 8.74
C LEU A 51 1.85 0.47 8.91
N GLN A 52 2.41 -0.33 9.81
CA GLN A 52 1.92 -1.68 10.05
C GLN A 52 0.49 -1.69 10.57
N LYS A 53 0.16 -0.78 11.48
CA LYS A 53 -1.20 -0.64 11.99
C LYS A 53 -2.17 -0.24 10.88
N PHE A 54 -1.75 0.65 10.00
CA PHE A 54 -2.57 1.05 8.85
C PHE A 54 -2.83 -0.16 7.95
N LEU A 55 -1.79 -0.92 7.62
CA LEU A 55 -1.94 -2.09 6.76
C LEU A 55 -2.88 -3.13 7.39
N ASP A 56 -2.76 -3.35 8.69
CA ASP A 56 -3.60 -4.33 9.39
C ASP A 56 -5.06 -3.89 9.41
N SER A 57 -5.32 -2.61 9.66
CA SER A 57 -6.69 -2.11 9.78
C SER A 57 -7.35 -1.89 8.42
N GLU A 58 -6.56 -1.58 7.37
CA GLU A 58 -7.09 -1.23 6.06
C GLU A 58 -6.84 -2.31 5.00
N HIS A 59 -6.51 -3.52 5.43
CA HIS A 59 -6.23 -4.64 4.52
C HIS A 59 -7.39 -4.89 3.56
N ALA A 60 -8.61 -4.92 4.08
CA ALA A 60 -9.80 -5.14 3.26
C ALA A 60 -10.03 -4.00 2.27
N TRP A 61 -9.77 -2.76 2.69
CA TRP A 61 -9.92 -1.60 1.82
C TRP A 61 -8.93 -1.65 0.65
N ILE A 62 -7.69 -2.05 0.92
CA ILE A 62 -6.68 -2.16 -0.12
C ILE A 62 -7.11 -3.17 -1.18
N TRP A 63 -7.55 -4.36 -0.76
CA TRP A 63 -8.01 -5.38 -1.69
C TRP A 63 -9.24 -4.95 -2.46
N LYS A 64 -10.17 -4.26 -1.79
CA LYS A 64 -11.36 -3.75 -2.45
C LYS A 64 -11.01 -2.78 -3.57
N LYS A 65 -10.04 -1.89 -3.33
CA LYS A 65 -9.58 -0.95 -4.35
C LYS A 65 -8.95 -1.67 -5.54
N VAL A 66 -8.13 -2.67 -5.28
CA VAL A 66 -7.49 -3.44 -6.33
C VAL A 66 -8.51 -4.20 -7.16
N GLU A 67 -9.51 -4.77 -6.52
CA GLU A 67 -10.55 -5.54 -7.21
C GLU A 67 -11.49 -4.68 -8.06
N GLN A 68 -11.52 -3.39 -7.82
CA GLN A 68 -12.36 -2.46 -8.60
C GLN A 68 -11.74 -2.06 -9.93
N MET A 69 -10.51 -2.39 -10.17
CA MET A 69 -9.83 -2.06 -11.43
C MET A 69 -10.16 -3.05 -12.55
#